data_986ea8a59aae99d96823e87a1463b9b5
#
_entry.id   986ea8a59aae99d96823e87a1463b9b5
#
_cell.length_a   1.000
_cell.length_b   1.000
_cell.length_c   1.000
_cell.angle_alpha   90.00
_cell.angle_beta   90.00
_cell.angle_gamma   90.00
#
_symmetry.space_group_name_H-M   'P 1'
#
loop_
_entity.id
_entity.type
_entity.pdbx_description
1 polymer ?
#
loop_
_entity_poly.entity_id
_entity_poly.type
_entity_poly.pdbx_seq_one_letter_code
_entity_poly.pdbx_strand_id
1 'polypeptide(L)'
;MPQPYSYPQRSLVTGAASGIGKAVAAEAISQGARVVGLDVDEAGLRECAAKFGDAFLPATGSVADAQSVAAAISTAEKSLGGLDSIFNVAGTIRPAPIIEMEEQDWDFTLDVVLKGVFLCTKLGARSMIAAGTSGAIVNIASVNAHMPLYAGSAYAAGKAGVEMFGRNAALELARHNIRVNTVLPGLVETPMAEFILANEGIMREFDANAVLKRPAQPDELAAPTVFLASSGASYITGASLVVDGGYEVGGYPDLSKYL
;
A
#
# COMPACT_ATOMS: atom_id res chain seq x y z
N MET A 1 26.20 -12.59 -5.97
CA MET A 1 25.87 -12.29 -7.38
C MET A 1 25.34 -10.86 -7.42
N PRO A 2 25.59 -10.04 -8.45
CA PRO A 2 24.95 -8.73 -8.54
C PRO A 2 23.42 -8.92 -8.59
N GLN A 3 22.69 -8.02 -7.98
CA GLN A 3 21.22 -8.01 -8.05
C GLN A 3 20.81 -7.87 -9.52
N PRO A 4 19.89 -8.72 -10.01
CA PRO A 4 19.52 -8.72 -11.44
C PRO A 4 18.75 -7.44 -11.85
N TYR A 5 18.23 -6.70 -10.85
CA TYR A 5 17.42 -5.48 -11.05
C TYR A 5 17.96 -4.33 -10.21
N SER A 6 17.80 -3.10 -10.71
CA SER A 6 17.98 -1.90 -9.91
C SER A 6 16.67 -1.51 -9.22
N TYR A 7 16.80 -1.00 -8.00
CA TYR A 7 15.69 -0.53 -7.19
C TYR A 7 15.71 0.99 -7.05
N PRO A 8 14.56 1.63 -6.83
CA PRO A 8 14.49 3.06 -6.54
C PRO A 8 15.35 3.42 -5.33
N GLN A 9 16.02 4.57 -5.39
CA GLN A 9 16.92 5.01 -4.31
C GLN A 9 16.27 6.05 -3.38
N ARG A 10 15.18 6.69 -3.82
CA ARG A 10 14.52 7.79 -3.14
C ARG A 10 13.02 7.53 -3.09
N SER A 11 12.53 7.11 -1.94
CA SER A 11 11.16 6.60 -1.81
C SER A 11 10.34 7.41 -0.81
N LEU A 12 9.05 7.60 -1.11
CA LEU A 12 8.03 7.99 -0.16
C LEU A 12 7.17 6.76 0.17
N VAL A 13 7.03 6.44 1.46
CA VAL A 13 6.14 5.36 1.92
C VAL A 13 5.11 5.96 2.86
N THR A 14 3.82 5.77 2.59
CA THR A 14 2.73 6.19 3.46
C THR A 14 2.26 5.04 4.35
N GLY A 15 1.76 5.34 5.56
CA GLY A 15 1.46 4.30 6.55
C GLY A 15 2.72 3.61 7.08
N ALA A 16 3.84 4.34 7.14
CA ALA A 16 5.18 3.78 7.35
C ALA A 16 5.48 3.40 8.80
N ALA A 17 4.64 3.76 9.76
CA ALA A 17 4.86 3.49 11.17
C ALA A 17 4.58 2.04 11.58
N SER A 18 3.74 1.32 10.84
CA SER A 18 3.31 -0.04 11.22
C SER A 18 2.97 -0.92 10.01
N GLY A 19 2.71 -2.20 10.27
CA GLY A 19 2.15 -3.16 9.32
C GLY A 19 2.89 -3.22 7.98
N ILE A 20 2.12 -3.26 6.89
CA ILE A 20 2.65 -3.36 5.53
C ILE A 20 3.54 -2.16 5.18
N GLY A 21 3.19 -0.93 5.61
CA GLY A 21 3.98 0.26 5.30
C GLY A 21 5.38 0.22 5.93
N LYS A 22 5.47 -0.20 7.19
CA LYS A 22 6.76 -0.42 7.88
C LYS A 22 7.60 -1.50 7.18
N ALA A 23 6.96 -2.58 6.75
CA ALA A 23 7.63 -3.67 6.02
C ALA A 23 8.12 -3.21 4.62
N VAL A 24 7.30 -2.45 3.88
CA VAL A 24 7.69 -1.85 2.58
C VAL A 24 8.86 -0.89 2.74
N ALA A 25 8.84 -0.05 3.78
CA ALA A 25 9.97 0.84 4.07
C ALA A 25 11.25 0.05 4.39
N ALA A 26 11.13 -1.01 5.21
CA ALA A 26 12.26 -1.89 5.54
C ALA A 26 12.83 -2.57 4.29
N GLU A 27 11.96 -3.12 3.43
CA GLU A 27 12.38 -3.79 2.19
C GLU A 27 13.03 -2.79 1.22
N ALA A 28 12.45 -1.60 1.01
CA ALA A 28 13.06 -0.58 0.16
C ALA A 28 14.45 -0.18 0.67
N ILE A 29 14.62 -0.01 1.99
CA ILE A 29 15.91 0.29 2.61
C ILE A 29 16.90 -0.86 2.43
N SER A 30 16.47 -2.11 2.56
CA SER A 30 17.32 -3.30 2.33
C SER A 30 17.87 -3.34 0.90
N GLN A 31 17.11 -2.79 -0.05
CA GLN A 31 17.50 -2.65 -1.47
C GLN A 31 18.30 -1.36 -1.75
N GLY A 32 18.71 -0.61 -0.71
CA GLY A 32 19.55 0.57 -0.81
C GLY A 32 18.83 1.92 -0.89
N ALA A 33 17.51 1.95 -0.77
CA ALA A 33 16.75 3.20 -0.80
C ALA A 33 16.94 4.01 0.49
N ARG A 34 16.80 5.33 0.35
CA ARG A 34 16.45 6.21 1.47
C ARG A 34 14.96 6.53 1.39
N VAL A 35 14.29 6.47 2.52
CA VAL A 35 12.83 6.52 2.61
C VAL A 35 12.36 7.72 3.42
N VAL A 36 11.43 8.52 2.90
CA VAL A 36 10.57 9.38 3.72
C VAL A 36 9.34 8.57 4.09
N GLY A 37 9.14 8.35 5.40
CA GLY A 37 7.97 7.65 5.93
C GLY A 37 6.93 8.65 6.41
N LEU A 38 5.74 8.68 5.78
CA LEU A 38 4.60 9.51 6.18
C LEU A 38 3.59 8.69 6.97
N ASP A 39 3.29 9.11 8.20
CA ASP A 39 2.27 8.50 9.05
C ASP A 39 1.72 9.52 10.06
N VAL A 40 0.55 9.24 10.62
CA VAL A 40 -0.02 10.00 11.73
C VAL A 40 0.56 9.56 13.08
N ASP A 41 1.08 8.35 13.18
CA ASP A 41 1.73 7.80 14.38
C ASP A 41 3.18 8.24 14.49
N GLU A 42 3.38 9.35 15.16
CA GLU A 42 4.71 9.91 15.41
C GLU A 42 5.61 8.97 16.23
N ALA A 43 5.05 8.20 17.17
CA ALA A 43 5.83 7.28 18.00
C ALA A 43 6.39 6.13 17.17
N GLY A 44 5.54 5.48 16.34
CA GLY A 44 5.97 4.45 15.41
C GLY A 44 6.98 4.95 14.37
N LEU A 45 6.83 6.18 13.88
CA LEU A 45 7.82 6.80 13.00
C LEU A 45 9.18 7.01 13.69
N ARG A 46 9.19 7.42 14.96
CA ARG A 46 10.44 7.54 15.75
C ARG A 46 11.13 6.19 15.96
N GLU A 47 10.35 5.13 16.20
CA GLU A 47 10.90 3.76 16.27
C GLU A 47 11.54 3.34 14.95
N CYS A 48 10.89 3.61 13.82
CA CYS A 48 11.45 3.34 12.50
C CYS A 48 12.75 4.12 12.27
N ALA A 49 12.77 5.41 12.61
CA ALA A 49 13.98 6.24 12.49
C ALA A 49 15.12 5.72 13.37
N ALA A 50 14.81 5.29 14.60
CA ALA A 50 15.81 4.68 15.50
C ALA A 50 16.36 3.35 14.93
N LYS A 51 15.50 2.55 14.27
CA LYS A 51 15.87 1.25 13.69
C LYS A 51 16.69 1.39 12.40
N PHE A 52 16.32 2.33 11.53
CA PHE A 52 16.87 2.42 10.16
C PHE A 52 17.89 3.56 10.00
N GLY A 53 18.09 4.39 11.03
CA GLY A 53 19.06 5.49 11.01
C GLY A 53 18.82 6.46 9.86
N ASP A 54 19.91 6.90 9.22
CA ASP A 54 19.89 7.91 8.15
C ASP A 54 19.15 7.46 6.87
N ALA A 55 18.82 6.17 6.77
CA ALA A 55 18.04 5.66 5.64
C ALA A 55 16.53 5.97 5.75
N PHE A 56 16.04 6.38 6.94
CA PHE A 56 14.62 6.67 7.17
C PHE A 56 14.43 8.08 7.74
N LEU A 57 13.63 8.90 7.04
CA LEU A 57 13.26 10.25 7.46
C LEU A 57 11.77 10.28 7.84
N PRO A 58 11.45 10.51 9.13
CA PRO A 58 10.05 10.56 9.56
C PRO A 58 9.36 11.86 9.08
N ALA A 59 8.12 11.74 8.65
CA ALA A 59 7.24 12.83 8.31
C ALA A 59 5.87 12.58 8.97
N THR A 60 5.57 13.30 10.05
CA THR A 60 4.29 13.14 10.76
C THR A 60 3.19 13.92 10.04
N GLY A 61 2.10 13.25 9.69
CA GLY A 61 0.96 13.88 9.04
C GLY A 61 -0.01 12.88 8.41
N SER A 62 -1.16 13.38 7.96
CA SER A 62 -2.21 12.58 7.34
C SER A 62 -2.11 12.63 5.81
N VAL A 63 -2.29 11.46 5.16
CA VAL A 63 -2.44 11.39 3.69
C VAL A 63 -3.72 12.07 3.19
N ALA A 64 -4.73 12.24 4.04
CA ALA A 64 -5.98 12.96 3.73
C ALA A 64 -5.79 14.48 3.68
N ASP A 65 -4.65 14.99 4.19
CA ASP A 65 -4.30 16.40 4.19
C ASP A 65 -3.21 16.72 3.14
N ALA A 66 -3.58 17.55 2.16
CA ALA A 66 -2.68 17.93 1.08
C ALA A 66 -1.42 18.66 1.54
N GLN A 67 -1.47 19.39 2.68
CA GLN A 67 -0.32 20.11 3.22
C GLN A 67 0.69 19.12 3.83
N SER A 68 0.21 18.11 4.57
CA SER A 68 1.05 17.04 5.12
C SER A 68 1.75 16.26 4.01
N VAL A 69 1.02 15.91 2.95
CA VAL A 69 1.61 15.21 1.79
C VAL A 69 2.65 16.08 1.08
N ALA A 70 2.36 17.37 0.86
CA ALA A 70 3.30 18.31 0.24
C ALA A 70 4.57 18.49 1.10
N ALA A 71 4.43 18.52 2.43
CA ALA A 71 5.57 18.62 3.35
C ALA A 71 6.46 17.37 3.28
N ALA A 72 5.87 16.17 3.23
CA ALA A 72 6.62 14.92 3.09
C ALA A 72 7.39 14.85 1.75
N ILE A 73 6.77 15.28 0.65
CA ILE A 73 7.43 15.37 -0.66
C ILE A 73 8.56 16.41 -0.63
N SER A 74 8.32 17.58 -0.05
CA SER A 74 9.38 18.58 0.11
C SER A 74 10.56 18.07 0.95
N THR A 75 10.30 17.22 1.95
CA THR A 75 11.35 16.54 2.72
C THR A 75 12.16 15.61 1.80
N ALA A 76 11.51 14.86 0.91
CA ALA A 76 12.21 14.01 -0.05
C ALA A 76 13.06 14.85 -1.04
N GLU A 77 12.50 15.93 -1.56
CA GLU A 77 13.23 16.85 -2.46
C GLU A 77 14.48 17.42 -1.81
N LYS A 78 14.37 17.91 -0.58
CA LYS A 78 15.48 18.57 0.13
C LYS A 78 16.52 17.59 0.67
N SER A 79 16.08 16.48 1.22
CA SER A 79 16.95 15.57 1.96
C SER A 79 17.41 14.36 1.14
N LEU A 80 16.62 13.93 0.13
CA LEU A 80 16.97 12.82 -0.75
C LEU A 80 17.41 13.31 -2.14
N GLY A 81 17.11 14.54 -2.50
CA GLY A 81 17.38 15.08 -3.84
C GLY A 81 16.29 14.73 -4.86
N GLY A 82 15.08 14.34 -4.42
CA GLY A 82 13.94 14.02 -5.26
C GLY A 82 13.25 12.72 -4.88
N LEU A 83 12.40 12.22 -5.79
CA LEU A 83 11.66 10.95 -5.65
C LEU A 83 11.86 10.08 -6.90
N ASP A 84 12.03 8.77 -6.67
CA ASP A 84 12.04 7.72 -7.69
C ASP A 84 10.84 6.79 -7.54
N SER A 85 10.29 6.68 -6.32
CA SER A 85 9.11 5.86 -6.07
C SER A 85 8.21 6.40 -4.96
N ILE A 86 6.93 6.01 -5.06
CA ILE A 86 5.91 6.25 -4.05
C ILE A 86 5.20 4.94 -3.76
N PHE A 87 5.10 4.58 -2.50
CA PHE A 87 4.33 3.45 -2.02
C PHE A 87 3.15 3.99 -1.21
N ASN A 88 1.96 3.96 -1.80
CA ASN A 88 0.72 4.38 -1.17
C ASN A 88 0.15 3.22 -0.37
N VAL A 89 0.55 3.12 0.90
CA VAL A 89 0.19 2.00 1.78
C VAL A 89 -0.81 2.40 2.86
N ALA A 90 -0.83 3.66 3.26
CA ALA A 90 -1.74 4.16 4.30
C ALA A 90 -3.19 3.75 4.04
N GLY A 91 -3.84 3.27 5.07
CA GLY A 91 -5.23 2.84 5.02
C GLY A 91 -5.86 2.83 6.41
N THR A 92 -7.17 2.83 6.43
CA THR A 92 -7.98 2.73 7.65
C THR A 92 -9.32 2.12 7.32
N ILE A 93 -10.03 1.65 8.34
CA ILE A 93 -11.41 1.19 8.23
C ILE A 93 -12.19 1.63 9.47
N ARG A 94 -13.41 2.11 9.26
CA ARG A 94 -14.44 2.30 10.30
C ARG A 94 -15.60 1.38 9.96
N PRO A 95 -15.67 0.19 10.55
CA PRO A 95 -16.65 -0.80 10.17
C PRO A 95 -18.02 -0.46 10.77
N ALA A 96 -19.06 -0.46 9.93
CA ALA A 96 -20.45 -0.39 10.33
C ALA A 96 -21.35 -1.00 9.24
N PRO A 97 -22.46 -1.66 9.60
CA PRO A 97 -23.49 -2.03 8.63
C PRO A 97 -23.97 -0.80 7.85
N ILE A 98 -24.32 -0.97 6.58
CA ILE A 98 -24.60 0.17 5.69
C ILE A 98 -25.71 1.10 6.21
N ILE A 99 -26.69 0.53 6.91
CA ILE A 99 -27.81 1.28 7.48
C ILE A 99 -27.46 2.03 8.79
N GLU A 100 -26.29 1.74 9.37
CA GLU A 100 -25.77 2.33 10.60
C GLU A 100 -24.50 3.15 10.35
N MET A 101 -24.00 3.16 9.10
CA MET A 101 -22.79 3.89 8.73
C MET A 101 -23.05 5.40 8.80
N GLU A 102 -22.34 6.07 9.69
CA GLU A 102 -22.37 7.53 9.76
C GLU A 102 -21.61 8.15 8.57
N GLU A 103 -22.15 9.23 8.00
CA GLU A 103 -21.55 9.93 6.86
C GLU A 103 -20.10 10.36 7.14
N GLN A 104 -19.83 10.84 8.36
CA GLN A 104 -18.46 11.22 8.77
C GLN A 104 -17.46 10.05 8.77
N ASP A 105 -17.90 8.82 9.07
CA ASP A 105 -17.04 7.62 9.09
C ASP A 105 -16.81 7.10 7.67
N TRP A 106 -17.82 7.23 6.81
CA TRP A 106 -17.71 7.00 5.38
C TRP A 106 -16.68 7.96 4.77
N ASP A 107 -16.85 9.26 4.98
CA ASP A 107 -15.96 10.30 4.44
C ASP A 107 -14.52 10.14 4.95
N PHE A 108 -14.36 9.91 6.26
CA PHE A 108 -13.04 9.68 6.86
C PHE A 108 -12.33 8.48 6.22
N THR A 109 -13.05 7.37 6.02
CA THR A 109 -12.49 6.16 5.40
C THR A 109 -12.06 6.44 3.96
N LEU A 110 -12.90 7.08 3.15
CA LEU A 110 -12.58 7.43 1.77
C LEU A 110 -11.47 8.49 1.67
N ASP A 111 -11.45 9.45 2.56
CA ASP A 111 -10.40 10.47 2.60
C ASP A 111 -9.01 9.86 2.82
N VAL A 112 -8.89 8.88 3.69
CA VAL A 112 -7.61 8.19 3.91
C VAL A 112 -7.31 7.21 2.77
N VAL A 113 -8.28 6.31 2.45
CA VAL A 113 -8.03 5.16 1.57
C VAL A 113 -7.90 5.58 0.10
N LEU A 114 -8.76 6.50 -0.38
CA LEU A 114 -8.81 6.84 -1.81
C LEU A 114 -8.23 8.23 -2.10
N LYS A 115 -8.72 9.28 -1.41
CA LYS A 115 -8.23 10.64 -1.62
C LYS A 115 -6.74 10.77 -1.25
N GLY A 116 -6.29 10.07 -0.19
CA GLY A 116 -4.87 10.03 0.19
C GLY A 116 -3.99 9.50 -0.95
N VAL A 117 -4.39 8.40 -1.58
CA VAL A 117 -3.69 7.84 -2.76
C VAL A 117 -3.66 8.85 -3.91
N PHE A 118 -4.78 9.52 -4.19
CA PHE A 118 -4.85 10.58 -5.20
C PHE A 118 -3.89 11.74 -4.88
N LEU A 119 -3.87 12.23 -3.65
CA LEU A 119 -3.01 13.36 -3.25
C LEU A 119 -1.52 13.01 -3.36
N CYS A 120 -1.12 11.86 -2.84
CA CYS A 120 0.28 11.40 -2.92
C CYS A 120 0.71 11.17 -4.37
N THR A 121 -0.13 10.52 -5.18
CA THR A 121 0.14 10.30 -6.61
C THR A 121 0.24 11.62 -7.36
N LYS A 122 -0.72 12.53 -7.20
CA LYS A 122 -0.75 13.83 -7.87
C LYS A 122 0.50 14.67 -7.54
N LEU A 123 0.77 14.85 -6.26
CA LEU A 123 1.85 15.75 -5.82
C LEU A 123 3.21 15.14 -6.08
N GLY A 124 3.37 13.83 -5.84
CA GLY A 124 4.62 13.14 -6.10
C GLY A 124 4.94 13.01 -7.60
N ALA A 125 3.95 12.69 -8.44
CA ALA A 125 4.16 12.69 -9.89
C ALA A 125 4.55 14.08 -10.41
N ARG A 126 3.95 15.15 -9.88
CA ARG A 126 4.36 16.53 -10.24
C ARG A 126 5.81 16.80 -9.87
N SER A 127 6.25 16.36 -8.69
CA SER A 127 7.65 16.47 -8.25
C SER A 127 8.60 15.70 -9.18
N MET A 128 8.28 14.44 -9.50
CA MET A 128 9.07 13.63 -10.42
C MET A 128 9.17 14.27 -11.82
N ILE A 129 8.05 14.73 -12.37
CA ILE A 129 7.98 15.38 -13.68
C ILE A 129 8.81 16.67 -13.70
N ALA A 130 8.68 17.52 -12.68
CA ALA A 130 9.45 18.76 -12.56
C ALA A 130 10.96 18.51 -12.48
N ALA A 131 11.37 17.43 -11.85
CA ALA A 131 12.77 16.99 -11.75
C ALA A 131 13.28 16.24 -13.00
N GLY A 132 12.40 15.94 -13.97
CA GLY A 132 12.77 15.12 -15.15
C GLY A 132 13.09 13.66 -14.79
N THR A 133 12.58 13.18 -13.64
CA THR A 133 12.87 11.83 -13.13
C THR A 133 11.78 10.85 -13.61
N SER A 134 12.20 9.73 -14.20
CA SER A 134 11.31 8.57 -14.35
C SER A 134 11.06 7.92 -12.98
N GLY A 135 9.90 7.26 -12.80
CA GLY A 135 9.59 6.72 -11.49
C GLY A 135 8.58 5.59 -11.51
N ALA A 136 8.25 5.11 -10.31
CA ALA A 136 7.20 4.13 -10.10
C ALA A 136 6.33 4.49 -8.90
N ILE A 137 5.03 4.27 -9.03
CA ILE A 137 4.04 4.41 -7.96
C ILE A 137 3.38 3.06 -7.75
N VAL A 138 3.36 2.59 -6.51
CA VAL A 138 2.69 1.33 -6.17
C VAL A 138 1.65 1.61 -5.09
N ASN A 139 0.40 1.28 -5.42
CA ASN A 139 -0.73 1.45 -4.52
C ASN A 139 -1.06 0.14 -3.81
N ILE A 140 -1.45 0.21 -2.55
CA ILE A 140 -2.00 -0.93 -1.81
C ILE A 140 -3.52 -0.81 -1.77
N ALA A 141 -4.19 -1.64 -2.57
CA ALA A 141 -5.63 -1.83 -2.52
C ALA A 141 -6.01 -2.90 -1.47
N SER A 142 -6.82 -3.88 -1.83
CA SER A 142 -7.22 -5.06 -1.05
C SER A 142 -7.97 -6.03 -1.95
N VAL A 143 -8.04 -7.31 -1.60
CA VAL A 143 -9.02 -8.25 -2.19
C VAL A 143 -10.46 -7.75 -2.02
N ASN A 144 -10.71 -6.87 -1.05
CA ASN A 144 -12.02 -6.22 -0.90
C ASN A 144 -12.33 -5.19 -2.01
N ALA A 145 -11.44 -4.96 -2.96
CA ALA A 145 -11.78 -4.31 -4.22
C ALA A 145 -12.63 -5.22 -5.12
N HIS A 146 -12.49 -6.53 -4.99
CA HIS A 146 -13.17 -7.57 -5.77
C HIS A 146 -14.24 -8.30 -4.97
N MET A 147 -14.06 -8.42 -3.66
CA MET A 147 -14.93 -9.18 -2.76
C MET A 147 -15.59 -8.27 -1.75
N PRO A 148 -16.92 -8.38 -1.55
CA PRO A 148 -17.60 -7.58 -0.54
C PRO A 148 -17.14 -7.95 0.87
N LEU A 149 -17.12 -6.94 1.76
CA LEU A 149 -16.82 -7.10 3.18
C LEU A 149 -18.03 -6.62 3.99
N TYR A 150 -18.63 -7.49 4.82
CA TYR A 150 -19.70 -7.08 5.72
C TYR A 150 -19.21 -5.95 6.65
N ALA A 151 -20.03 -4.92 6.81
CA ALA A 151 -19.70 -3.70 7.54
C ALA A 151 -18.49 -2.90 7.00
N GLY A 152 -17.96 -3.25 5.83
CA GLY A 152 -16.78 -2.60 5.21
C GLY A 152 -17.10 -1.82 3.94
N SER A 153 -18.32 -1.33 3.74
CA SER A 153 -18.76 -0.72 2.48
C SER A 153 -17.89 0.45 2.02
N ALA A 154 -17.55 1.40 2.91
CA ALA A 154 -16.68 2.53 2.60
C ALA A 154 -15.25 2.07 2.21
N TYR A 155 -14.72 1.10 2.97
CA TYR A 155 -13.40 0.53 2.71
C TYR A 155 -13.35 -0.18 1.37
N ALA A 156 -14.28 -1.09 1.10
CA ALA A 156 -14.34 -1.85 -0.15
C ALA A 156 -14.51 -0.91 -1.36
N ALA A 157 -15.42 0.08 -1.28
CA ALA A 157 -15.59 1.09 -2.31
C ALA A 157 -14.30 1.91 -2.53
N GLY A 158 -13.63 2.32 -1.45
CA GLY A 158 -12.35 3.01 -1.51
C GLY A 158 -11.25 2.17 -2.17
N LYS A 159 -11.14 0.88 -1.81
CA LYS A 159 -10.12 -0.02 -2.36
C LYS A 159 -10.37 -0.38 -3.83
N ALA A 160 -11.62 -0.55 -4.24
CA ALA A 160 -11.99 -0.66 -5.65
C ALA A 160 -11.67 0.64 -6.43
N GLY A 161 -11.93 1.79 -5.80
CA GLY A 161 -11.53 3.10 -6.33
C GLY A 161 -10.02 3.25 -6.49
N VAL A 162 -9.21 2.78 -5.54
CA VAL A 162 -7.74 2.77 -5.63
C VAL A 162 -7.25 1.94 -6.81
N GLU A 163 -7.82 0.77 -7.03
CA GLU A 163 -7.44 -0.09 -8.16
C GLU A 163 -7.72 0.59 -9.49
N MET A 164 -8.95 1.10 -9.70
CA MET A 164 -9.29 1.79 -10.93
C MET A 164 -8.53 3.10 -11.10
N PHE A 165 -8.33 3.88 -10.04
CA PHE A 165 -7.49 5.07 -10.06
C PHE A 165 -6.06 4.75 -10.48
N GLY A 166 -5.49 3.64 -10.00
CA GLY A 166 -4.16 3.17 -10.38
C GLY A 166 -4.03 2.92 -11.88
N ARG A 167 -5.05 2.31 -12.50
CA ARG A 167 -5.11 2.08 -13.97
C ARG A 167 -5.17 3.40 -14.75
N ASN A 168 -6.00 4.35 -14.31
CA ASN A 168 -6.08 5.68 -14.93
C ASN A 168 -4.75 6.44 -14.78
N ALA A 169 -4.16 6.43 -13.60
CA ALA A 169 -2.87 7.07 -13.35
C ALA A 169 -1.74 6.45 -14.22
N ALA A 170 -1.76 5.13 -14.41
CA ALA A 170 -0.82 4.46 -15.31
C ALA A 170 -0.94 4.96 -16.75
N LEU A 171 -2.18 5.09 -17.25
CA LEU A 171 -2.47 5.59 -18.59
C LEU A 171 -1.97 7.04 -18.77
N GLU A 172 -2.23 7.90 -17.78
CA GLU A 172 -1.89 9.32 -17.87
C GLU A 172 -0.41 9.61 -17.68
N LEU A 173 0.25 8.87 -16.74
CA LEU A 173 1.63 9.15 -16.33
C LEU A 173 2.68 8.43 -17.18
N ALA A 174 2.29 7.46 -18.00
CA ALA A 174 3.22 6.73 -18.89
C ALA A 174 4.02 7.65 -19.83
N ARG A 175 3.40 8.74 -20.32
CA ARG A 175 4.10 9.74 -21.15
C ARG A 175 5.25 10.46 -20.43
N HIS A 176 5.29 10.36 -19.09
CA HIS A 176 6.35 10.92 -18.25
C HIS A 176 7.31 9.85 -17.74
N ASN A 177 7.23 8.62 -18.28
CA ASN A 177 8.00 7.47 -17.83
C ASN A 177 7.79 7.14 -16.35
N ILE A 178 6.57 7.36 -15.84
CA ILE A 178 6.14 6.96 -14.50
C ILE A 178 5.18 5.79 -14.63
N ARG A 179 5.55 4.64 -14.04
CA ARG A 179 4.71 3.46 -13.99
C ARG A 179 3.83 3.50 -12.75
N VAL A 180 2.61 2.97 -12.84
CA VAL A 180 1.70 2.85 -11.69
C VAL A 180 1.12 1.45 -11.67
N ASN A 181 1.27 0.76 -10.53
CA ASN A 181 0.71 -0.57 -10.32
C ASN A 181 0.00 -0.65 -8.96
N THR A 182 -0.81 -1.66 -8.78
CA THR A 182 -1.60 -1.86 -7.56
C THR A 182 -1.38 -3.28 -7.03
N VAL A 183 -1.17 -3.42 -5.72
CA VAL A 183 -1.14 -4.70 -5.02
C VAL A 183 -2.44 -4.85 -4.25
N LEU A 184 -3.04 -6.04 -4.29
CA LEU A 184 -4.28 -6.38 -3.58
C LEU A 184 -3.96 -7.46 -2.52
N PRO A 185 -3.69 -7.06 -1.28
CA PRO A 185 -3.48 -8.00 -0.18
C PRO A 185 -4.76 -8.75 0.21
N GLY A 186 -4.59 -10.02 0.63
CA GLY A 186 -5.55 -10.73 1.46
C GLY A 186 -5.45 -10.32 2.94
N LEU A 187 -5.70 -11.26 3.85
CA LEU A 187 -5.51 -11.04 5.29
C LEU A 187 -4.01 -11.03 5.62
N VAL A 188 -3.56 -9.97 6.31
CA VAL A 188 -2.16 -9.75 6.69
C VAL A 188 -2.08 -9.48 8.19
N GLU A 189 -1.11 -10.05 8.89
CA GLU A 189 -0.86 -9.83 10.31
C GLU A 189 -0.39 -8.41 10.58
N THR A 190 -1.34 -7.53 10.84
CA THR A 190 -1.12 -6.09 11.08
C THR A 190 -2.00 -5.62 12.22
N PRO A 191 -1.68 -4.48 12.87
CA PRO A 191 -2.56 -3.88 13.88
C PRO A 191 -3.99 -3.64 13.38
N MET A 192 -4.18 -3.31 12.10
CA MET A 192 -5.51 -3.12 11.50
C MET A 192 -6.35 -4.40 11.49
N ALA A 193 -5.72 -5.57 11.40
CA ALA A 193 -6.39 -6.87 11.35
C ALA A 193 -6.54 -7.54 12.73
N GLU A 194 -6.08 -6.89 13.81
CA GLU A 194 -6.03 -7.50 15.15
C GLU A 194 -7.37 -8.10 15.60
N PHE A 195 -8.49 -7.39 15.38
CA PHE A 195 -9.82 -7.89 15.71
C PHE A 195 -10.15 -9.20 14.98
N ILE A 196 -9.79 -9.32 13.72
CA ILE A 196 -10.01 -10.52 12.88
C ILE A 196 -9.11 -11.65 13.39
N LEU A 197 -7.82 -11.37 13.57
CA LEU A 197 -6.82 -12.34 13.99
C LEU A 197 -7.07 -12.90 15.40
N ALA A 198 -7.60 -12.09 16.29
CA ALA A 198 -7.93 -12.50 17.67
C ALA A 198 -9.20 -13.34 17.75
N ASN A 199 -10.02 -13.42 16.69
CA ASN A 199 -11.28 -14.16 16.69
C ASN A 199 -11.13 -15.52 16.02
N GLU A 200 -11.06 -16.59 16.83
CA GLU A 200 -10.92 -17.96 16.33
C GLU A 200 -12.04 -18.41 15.37
N GLY A 201 -13.27 -17.88 15.53
CA GLY A 201 -14.38 -18.19 14.64
C GLY A 201 -14.15 -17.65 13.25
N ILE A 202 -13.75 -16.36 13.16
CA ILE A 202 -13.43 -15.70 11.89
C ILE A 202 -12.22 -16.38 11.25
N MET A 203 -11.18 -16.69 12.04
CA MET A 203 -9.97 -17.34 11.51
C MET A 203 -10.26 -18.74 10.95
N ARG A 204 -11.14 -19.54 11.59
CA ARG A 204 -11.54 -20.84 11.02
C ARG A 204 -12.25 -20.70 9.67
N GLU A 205 -13.12 -19.70 9.51
CA GLU A 205 -13.79 -19.43 8.23
C GLU A 205 -12.79 -18.93 7.17
N PHE A 206 -11.85 -18.07 7.57
CA PHE A 206 -10.80 -17.59 6.69
C PHE A 206 -9.92 -18.75 6.21
N ASP A 207 -9.43 -19.60 7.10
CA ASP A 207 -8.58 -20.76 6.78
C ASP A 207 -9.31 -21.79 5.90
N ALA A 208 -10.64 -21.90 6.03
CA ALA A 208 -11.43 -22.77 5.17
C ALA A 208 -11.45 -22.31 3.71
N ASN A 209 -11.35 -20.98 3.46
CA ASN A 209 -11.43 -20.39 2.13
C ASN A 209 -10.06 -20.06 1.53
N ALA A 210 -9.07 -19.68 2.34
CA ALA A 210 -7.73 -19.39 1.86
C ALA A 210 -6.99 -20.67 1.43
N VAL A 211 -6.39 -20.68 0.25
CA VAL A 211 -5.65 -21.86 -0.26
C VAL A 211 -4.42 -22.15 0.60
N LEU A 212 -3.67 -21.12 1.02
CA LEU A 212 -2.50 -21.26 1.88
C LEU A 212 -2.85 -21.39 3.37
N LYS A 213 -4.11 -21.26 3.76
CA LYS A 213 -4.65 -21.51 5.12
C LYS A 213 -3.91 -20.80 6.25
N ARG A 214 -3.50 -19.59 6.00
CA ARG A 214 -2.91 -18.68 6.98
C ARG A 214 -2.95 -17.24 6.49
N PRO A 215 -2.94 -16.25 7.40
CA PRO A 215 -2.66 -14.86 7.01
C PRO A 215 -1.22 -14.72 6.49
N ALA A 216 -0.98 -13.67 5.73
CA ALA A 216 0.37 -13.30 5.32
C ALA A 216 1.08 -12.52 6.42
N GLN A 217 2.41 -12.61 6.45
CA GLN A 217 3.24 -11.66 7.18
C GLN A 217 3.41 -10.36 6.36
N PRO A 218 3.58 -9.19 6.98
CA PRO A 218 3.79 -7.92 6.26
C PRO A 218 4.94 -7.98 5.25
N ASP A 219 6.02 -8.72 5.54
CA ASP A 219 7.18 -8.86 4.66
C ASP A 219 6.83 -9.61 3.35
N GLU A 220 5.83 -10.51 3.38
CA GLU A 220 5.36 -11.22 2.19
C GLU A 220 4.62 -10.28 1.20
N LEU A 221 4.14 -9.14 1.68
CA LEU A 221 3.57 -8.07 0.87
C LEU A 221 4.64 -7.06 0.42
N ALA A 222 5.67 -6.84 1.25
CA ALA A 222 6.70 -5.85 0.98
C ALA A 222 7.53 -6.20 -0.25
N ALA A 223 7.99 -7.43 -0.37
CA ALA A 223 8.84 -7.88 -1.46
C ALA A 223 8.19 -7.68 -2.86
N PRO A 224 6.97 -8.18 -3.16
CA PRO A 224 6.33 -7.94 -4.44
C PRO A 224 5.98 -6.46 -4.67
N THR A 225 5.67 -5.71 -3.61
CA THR A 225 5.39 -4.28 -3.70
C THR A 225 6.62 -3.50 -4.15
N VAL A 226 7.78 -3.74 -3.54
CA VAL A 226 9.04 -3.07 -3.88
C VAL A 226 9.56 -3.56 -5.25
N PHE A 227 9.37 -4.84 -5.59
CA PHE A 227 9.66 -5.36 -6.93
C PHE A 227 8.93 -4.59 -8.03
N LEU A 228 7.65 -4.27 -7.87
CA LEU A 228 6.88 -3.50 -8.86
C LEU A 228 7.45 -2.10 -9.12
N ALA A 229 8.22 -1.56 -8.20
CA ALA A 229 8.92 -0.29 -8.40
C ALA A 229 10.29 -0.46 -9.07
N SER A 230 10.87 -1.67 -9.10
CA SER A 230 12.21 -1.95 -9.64
C SER A 230 12.28 -1.93 -11.18
N SER A 231 13.50 -1.99 -11.72
CA SER A 231 13.74 -2.16 -13.16
C SER A 231 13.28 -3.53 -13.69
N GLY A 232 13.14 -4.54 -12.83
CA GLY A 232 12.57 -5.83 -13.19
C GLY A 232 11.10 -5.75 -13.62
N ALA A 233 10.40 -4.72 -13.16
CA ALA A 233 9.01 -4.42 -13.54
C ALA A 233 8.89 -3.34 -14.62
N SER A 234 9.93 -3.10 -15.41
CA SER A 234 9.98 -1.99 -16.39
C SER A 234 8.89 -2.02 -17.47
N TYR A 235 8.30 -3.20 -17.71
CA TYR A 235 7.19 -3.36 -18.67
C TYR A 235 5.85 -3.65 -17.99
N ILE A 236 5.78 -3.43 -16.65
CA ILE A 236 4.56 -3.62 -15.86
C ILE A 236 4.03 -2.24 -15.43
N THR A 237 2.88 -1.85 -15.98
CA THR A 237 2.15 -0.64 -15.59
C THR A 237 0.64 -0.86 -15.77
N GLY A 238 -0.18 -0.30 -14.88
CA GLY A 238 -1.63 -0.50 -14.85
C GLY A 238 -2.05 -1.88 -14.38
N ALA A 239 -1.12 -2.70 -13.88
CA ALA A 239 -1.41 -4.04 -13.40
C ALA A 239 -1.94 -4.03 -11.95
N SER A 240 -2.81 -5.00 -11.67
CA SER A 240 -3.26 -5.36 -10.33
C SER A 240 -2.67 -6.71 -9.97
N LEU A 241 -1.85 -6.76 -8.91
CA LEU A 241 -1.23 -7.97 -8.40
C LEU A 241 -1.91 -8.41 -7.12
N VAL A 242 -2.64 -9.51 -7.18
CA VAL A 242 -3.26 -10.13 -6.00
C VAL A 242 -2.22 -10.90 -5.21
N VAL A 243 -2.14 -10.64 -3.89
CA VAL A 243 -1.22 -11.28 -2.95
C VAL A 243 -2.02 -11.66 -1.70
N ASP A 244 -2.76 -12.75 -1.81
CA ASP A 244 -3.85 -13.10 -0.87
C ASP A 244 -3.82 -14.54 -0.37
N GLY A 245 -2.77 -15.30 -0.67
CA GLY A 245 -2.70 -16.72 -0.32
C GLY A 245 -3.75 -17.58 -1.03
N GLY A 246 -4.29 -17.09 -2.15
CA GLY A 246 -5.31 -17.77 -2.93
C GLY A 246 -6.73 -17.60 -2.40
N TYR A 247 -6.99 -16.56 -1.58
CA TYR A 247 -8.31 -16.34 -1.00
C TYR A 247 -9.38 -16.08 -2.08
N GLU A 248 -9.07 -15.27 -3.10
CA GLU A 248 -10.01 -14.99 -4.21
C GLU A 248 -10.31 -16.21 -5.10
N VAL A 249 -9.41 -17.19 -5.13
CA VAL A 249 -9.59 -18.40 -5.94
C VAL A 249 -10.10 -19.59 -5.13
N GLY A 250 -10.24 -19.41 -3.82
CA GLY A 250 -10.82 -20.40 -2.90
C GLY A 250 -12.34 -20.51 -3.05
N GLY A 251 -12.94 -21.37 -2.22
CA GLY A 251 -14.40 -21.48 -2.11
C GLY A 251 -15.08 -22.43 -3.11
N TYR A 252 -14.38 -22.91 -4.15
CA TYR A 252 -14.90 -24.02 -4.95
C TYR A 252 -14.75 -25.36 -4.18
N PRO A 253 -15.70 -26.30 -4.25
CA PRO A 253 -15.58 -27.58 -3.57
C PRO A 253 -14.29 -28.30 -3.92
N ASP A 254 -13.60 -28.82 -2.89
CA ASP A 254 -12.39 -29.63 -3.07
C ASP A 254 -12.73 -30.99 -3.67
N LEU A 255 -12.56 -31.11 -4.98
CA LEU A 255 -12.87 -32.30 -5.74
C LEU A 255 -11.87 -33.44 -5.49
N SER A 256 -10.67 -33.16 -4.91
CA SER A 256 -9.68 -34.20 -4.62
C SER A 256 -10.19 -35.30 -3.65
N LYS A 257 -11.23 -34.95 -2.85
CA LYS A 257 -11.91 -35.89 -1.95
C LYS A 257 -12.79 -36.90 -2.67
N TYR A 258 -13.06 -36.73 -3.95
CA TYR A 258 -14.00 -37.51 -4.75
C TYR A 258 -13.37 -38.12 -5.99
N LEU A 259 -12.11 -37.80 -6.27
CA LEU A 259 -11.29 -38.33 -7.34
C LEU A 259 -10.28 -39.35 -6.83
#